data_01590d50d2432a917e2009b0b7a94858
#
_entry.id   01590d50d2432a917e2009b0b7a94858
#
_cell.length_a   1.000
_cell.length_b   1.000
_cell.length_c   1.000
_cell.angle_alpha   90.00
_cell.angle_beta   90.00
_cell.angle_gamma   90.00
#
_symmetry.space_group_name_H-M   'P 1'
#
loop_
_entity.id
_entity.type
_entity.pdbx_description
1 polymer ?
#
loop_
_entity_poly.entity_id
_entity_poly.type
_entity_poly.pdbx_seq_one_letter_code
_entity_poly.pdbx_strand_id
1 'polypeptide(L)'
;MNLQENKNPSFIFDLYRQMNHYSLSYIYRGGFSIDLSNKILSLAETNMENFSESSSTKKKVYFIMLESLQNITRHQDVKTQESTDNSSFFVIQRLENDYYITSGNIIENKNIDSLKSKLSKVNSLDKESLKEYYKEILAQGELSKKGGAGLGLIEMARKSGNKLSYDFKEIDTELSNFYFQIKVSVPEVEPGFKDINIDRLTWIEGLEKLILEKNLNLIYQVDFTQESLISILSMTEGNIGNKQDLALRKKIFNIIVELSQNIYKHADEPETGKEGKSGILMLGEKNGEYTLTTGNLILNKRIESLSASLDKVNEANFEELDTLFDKTIMEDEKKGQKGAGLGFIDIKMKSRNNLTYHFNQIDADYSFFEIQVKVSEKQ
;
A
#
# COMPACT_ATOMS: atom_id res chain seq x y z
N MET A 1 -29.46 4.06 23.25
CA MET A 1 -28.62 3.17 22.46
C MET A 1 -27.20 3.28 22.98
N ASN A 2 -26.70 2.26 23.68
CA ASN A 2 -25.37 2.32 24.32
C ASN A 2 -24.32 2.31 23.23
N LEU A 3 -23.69 3.46 22.99
CA LEU A 3 -22.36 3.50 22.37
C LEU A 3 -21.44 2.73 23.34
N GLN A 4 -21.23 1.44 23.08
CA GLN A 4 -20.16 0.72 23.76
C GLN A 4 -18.86 1.41 23.37
N GLU A 5 -18.29 2.13 24.30
CA GLU A 5 -16.89 2.51 24.26
C GLU A 5 -16.09 1.20 24.03
N ASN A 6 -15.74 0.94 22.78
CA ASN A 6 -14.78 -0.10 22.47
C ASN A 6 -13.44 0.36 23.05
N LYS A 7 -13.10 -0.15 24.24
CA LYS A 7 -11.89 0.20 25.00
C LYS A 7 -10.58 -0.16 24.25
N ASN A 8 -10.66 -0.85 23.11
CA ASN A 8 -9.50 -1.13 22.26
C ASN A 8 -9.81 -0.64 20.84
N PRO A 9 -9.05 0.33 20.33
CA PRO A 9 -9.15 0.75 18.93
C PRO A 9 -8.93 -0.43 18.00
N SER A 10 -9.54 -0.40 16.82
CA SER A 10 -9.32 -1.43 15.82
C SER A 10 -7.87 -1.38 15.34
N PHE A 11 -7.32 -2.52 14.90
CA PHE A 11 -5.96 -2.54 14.34
C PHE A 11 -5.84 -1.65 13.09
N ILE A 12 -6.93 -1.43 12.37
CA ILE A 12 -7.01 -0.59 11.17
C ILE A 12 -6.80 0.88 11.56
N PHE A 13 -7.48 1.31 12.62
CA PHE A 13 -7.33 2.66 13.15
C PHE A 13 -5.93 2.88 13.74
N ASP A 14 -5.40 1.90 14.47
CA ASP A 14 -4.04 1.98 15.00
C ASP A 14 -3.00 2.07 13.87
N LEU A 15 -3.17 1.28 12.81
CA LEU A 15 -2.29 1.31 11.66
C LEU A 15 -2.40 2.65 10.92
N TYR A 16 -3.63 3.14 10.67
CA TYR A 16 -3.85 4.45 10.08
C TYR A 16 -3.14 5.56 10.87
N ARG A 17 -3.26 5.56 12.20
CA ARG A 17 -2.59 6.54 13.06
C ARG A 17 -1.07 6.47 12.96
N GLN A 18 -0.50 5.26 12.95
CA GLN A 18 0.94 5.07 12.81
C GLN A 18 1.45 5.54 11.44
N MET A 19 0.61 5.40 10.41
CA MET A 19 0.96 5.77 9.04
C MET A 19 0.57 7.21 8.68
N ASN A 20 -0.16 7.92 9.53
CA ASN A 20 -0.70 9.26 9.23
C ASN A 20 0.39 10.35 9.06
N HIS A 21 1.64 10.05 9.42
CA HIS A 21 2.78 10.93 9.16
C HIS A 21 3.25 10.88 7.70
N TYR A 22 2.86 9.85 6.97
CA TYR A 22 3.23 9.66 5.57
C TYR A 22 2.15 10.25 4.67
N SER A 23 2.54 11.11 3.74
CA SER A 23 1.63 11.60 2.71
C SER A 23 1.35 10.58 1.61
N LEU A 24 2.17 9.53 1.54
CA LEU A 24 1.99 8.33 0.70
C LEU A 24 2.52 7.13 1.45
N SER A 25 1.76 6.06 1.51
CA SER A 25 2.25 4.73 1.89
C SER A 25 1.61 3.69 0.99
N TYR A 26 2.45 2.99 0.25
CA TYR A 26 2.09 1.82 -0.51
C TYR A 26 2.90 0.64 -0.03
N ILE A 27 2.22 -0.41 0.38
CA ILE A 27 2.82 -1.61 0.94
C ILE A 27 2.19 -2.80 0.24
N TYR A 28 3.02 -3.64 -0.33
CA TYR A 28 2.59 -4.86 -0.99
C TYR A 28 3.43 -6.05 -0.53
N ARG A 29 2.75 -7.16 -0.23
CA ARG A 29 3.35 -8.44 0.07
C ARG A 29 2.71 -9.52 -0.77
N GLY A 30 3.54 -10.26 -1.52
CA GLY A 30 3.06 -11.32 -2.41
C GLY A 30 4.03 -11.65 -3.51
N GLY A 31 3.53 -12.36 -4.52
CA GLY A 31 4.28 -12.63 -5.75
C GLY A 31 4.41 -11.39 -6.63
N PHE A 32 5.60 -11.16 -7.19
CA PHE A 32 5.86 -10.04 -8.09
C PHE A 32 5.97 -10.53 -9.52
N SER A 33 5.14 -9.98 -10.39
CA SER A 33 5.24 -10.13 -11.85
C SER A 33 5.75 -8.83 -12.49
N ILE A 34 6.18 -8.91 -13.75
CA ILE A 34 6.56 -7.73 -14.53
C ILE A 34 5.38 -6.76 -14.66
N ASP A 35 4.17 -7.30 -14.88
CA ASP A 35 2.95 -6.49 -15.00
C ASP A 35 2.64 -5.74 -13.70
N LEU A 36 2.68 -6.43 -12.55
CA LEU A 36 2.49 -5.81 -11.24
C LEU A 36 3.56 -4.74 -10.97
N SER A 37 4.83 -5.04 -11.27
CA SER A 37 5.92 -4.07 -11.10
C SER A 37 5.69 -2.79 -11.90
N ASN A 38 5.23 -2.91 -13.16
CA ASN A 38 4.91 -1.75 -14.00
C ASN A 38 3.73 -0.93 -13.42
N LYS A 39 2.72 -1.60 -12.87
CA LYS A 39 1.58 -0.93 -12.23
C LYS A 39 1.98 -0.18 -10.97
N ILE A 40 2.86 -0.77 -10.14
CA ILE A 40 3.44 -0.10 -8.96
C ILE A 40 4.22 1.16 -9.37
N LEU A 41 5.04 1.07 -10.42
CA LEU A 41 5.78 2.21 -10.95
C LEU A 41 4.85 3.32 -11.45
N SER A 42 3.81 2.97 -12.20
CA SER A 42 2.81 3.93 -12.70
C SER A 42 2.05 4.63 -11.57
N LEU A 43 1.67 3.89 -10.52
CA LEU A 43 1.02 4.48 -9.34
C LEU A 43 1.93 5.49 -8.65
N ALA A 44 3.20 5.16 -8.45
CA ALA A 44 4.15 6.06 -7.82
C ALA A 44 4.38 7.32 -8.68
N GLU A 45 4.42 7.18 -10.01
CA GLU A 45 4.56 8.29 -10.94
C GLU A 45 3.37 9.27 -10.82
N THR A 46 2.13 8.75 -10.82
CA THR A 46 0.91 9.54 -10.61
C THR A 46 0.95 10.30 -9.26
N ASN A 47 1.34 9.62 -8.19
CA ASN A 47 1.43 10.28 -6.88
C ASN A 47 2.52 11.37 -6.85
N MET A 48 3.68 11.13 -7.48
CA MET A 48 4.73 12.14 -7.60
C MET A 48 4.29 13.36 -8.43
N GLU A 49 3.36 13.19 -9.38
CA GLU A 49 2.73 14.30 -10.11
C GLU A 49 1.84 15.11 -9.18
N ASN A 50 0.99 14.47 -8.40
CA ASN A 50 0.11 15.12 -7.43
C ASN A 50 0.90 15.92 -6.37
N PHE A 51 2.10 15.46 -5.99
CA PHE A 51 3.01 16.19 -5.11
C PHE A 51 3.83 17.27 -5.81
N SER A 52 3.63 17.50 -7.12
CA SER A 52 4.39 18.46 -7.92
C SER A 52 5.91 18.26 -7.83
N GLU A 53 6.36 17.01 -7.73
CA GLU A 53 7.77 16.69 -7.62
C GLU A 53 8.58 17.10 -8.86
N SER A 54 9.81 17.53 -8.63
CA SER A 54 10.72 17.90 -9.72
C SER A 54 11.01 16.70 -10.64
N SER A 55 11.26 16.97 -11.92
CA SER A 55 11.62 15.93 -12.90
C SER A 55 12.87 15.14 -12.46
N SER A 56 13.79 15.77 -11.74
CA SER A 56 14.98 15.11 -11.18
C SER A 56 14.61 14.11 -10.10
N THR A 57 13.74 14.51 -9.16
CA THR A 57 13.25 13.64 -8.08
C THR A 57 12.49 12.46 -8.65
N LYS A 58 11.52 12.69 -9.57
CA LYS A 58 10.75 11.65 -10.23
C LYS A 58 11.67 10.58 -10.86
N LYS A 59 12.69 10.99 -11.63
CA LYS A 59 13.65 10.07 -12.26
C LYS A 59 14.46 9.26 -11.24
N LYS A 60 14.86 9.85 -10.12
CA LYS A 60 15.61 9.14 -9.07
C LYS A 60 14.73 8.09 -8.38
N VAL A 61 13.55 8.50 -7.92
CA VAL A 61 12.59 7.60 -7.23
C VAL A 61 12.21 6.46 -8.17
N TYR A 62 11.81 6.77 -9.41
CA TYR A 62 11.45 5.76 -10.41
C TYR A 62 12.57 4.74 -10.66
N PHE A 63 13.80 5.21 -10.85
CA PHE A 63 14.94 4.32 -11.06
C PHE A 63 15.17 3.39 -9.87
N ILE A 64 15.15 3.93 -8.65
CA ILE A 64 15.38 3.14 -7.44
C ILE A 64 14.26 2.11 -7.23
N MET A 65 13.01 2.50 -7.47
CA MET A 65 11.90 1.57 -7.44
C MET A 65 12.06 0.45 -8.47
N LEU A 66 12.40 0.81 -9.71
CA LEU A 66 12.61 -0.17 -10.80
C LEU A 66 13.69 -1.20 -10.43
N GLU A 67 14.84 -0.74 -9.95
CA GLU A 67 15.93 -1.63 -9.51
C GLU A 67 15.51 -2.50 -8.32
N SER A 68 14.80 -1.92 -7.34
CA SER A 68 14.30 -2.67 -6.18
C SER A 68 13.30 -3.75 -6.58
N LEU A 69 12.35 -3.46 -7.47
CA LEU A 69 11.36 -4.40 -7.98
C LEU A 69 12.01 -5.49 -8.86
N GLN A 70 13.01 -5.11 -9.67
CA GLN A 70 13.80 -6.09 -10.43
C GLN A 70 14.61 -7.01 -9.54
N ASN A 71 15.18 -6.50 -8.45
CA ASN A 71 15.90 -7.33 -7.48
C ASN A 71 14.96 -8.35 -6.83
N ILE A 72 13.76 -7.93 -6.43
CA ILE A 72 12.73 -8.85 -5.93
C ILE A 72 12.44 -9.94 -6.96
N THR A 73 12.09 -9.54 -8.20
CA THR A 73 11.71 -10.52 -9.27
C THR A 73 12.82 -11.49 -9.64
N ARG A 74 14.07 -11.04 -9.64
CA ARG A 74 15.23 -11.90 -9.97
C ARG A 74 15.58 -12.91 -8.86
N HIS A 75 15.24 -12.60 -7.61
CA HIS A 75 15.59 -13.40 -6.45
C HIS A 75 14.42 -14.17 -5.84
N GLN A 76 13.25 -14.19 -6.49
CA GLN A 76 12.08 -15.00 -6.12
C GLN A 76 12.29 -16.53 -6.32
N ASP A 77 13.38 -16.95 -6.98
CA ASP A 77 13.62 -18.35 -7.37
C ASP A 77 14.00 -19.28 -6.20
N VAL A 78 14.09 -18.78 -4.97
CA VAL A 78 14.29 -19.63 -3.80
C VAL A 78 12.97 -20.33 -3.48
N LYS A 79 12.75 -21.50 -4.09
CA LYS A 79 11.61 -22.37 -3.80
C LYS A 79 11.76 -22.94 -2.40
N THR A 80 11.10 -22.32 -1.44
CA THR A 80 10.77 -22.99 -0.18
C THR A 80 9.63 -23.96 -0.45
N GLN A 81 9.79 -25.22 -0.11
CA GLN A 81 8.82 -26.29 -0.41
C GLN A 81 7.44 -26.11 0.23
N GLU A 82 7.22 -25.13 1.10
CA GLU A 82 5.98 -24.95 1.86
C GLU A 82 5.28 -23.58 1.71
N SER A 83 5.87 -22.59 1.02
CA SER A 83 5.22 -21.28 0.86
C SER A 83 5.40 -20.71 -0.54
N THR A 84 4.57 -21.13 -1.45
CA THR A 84 4.68 -20.79 -2.87
C THR A 84 4.25 -19.37 -3.23
N ASP A 85 3.67 -18.57 -2.33
CA ASP A 85 2.97 -17.39 -2.83
C ASP A 85 3.30 -16.03 -2.18
N ASN A 86 4.05 -15.92 -1.07
CA ASN A 86 4.07 -14.60 -0.39
C ASN A 86 5.40 -14.23 0.29
N SER A 87 6.53 -14.54 -0.32
CA SER A 87 7.84 -14.32 0.30
C SER A 87 8.47 -12.95 0.05
N SER A 88 7.89 -12.14 -0.82
CA SER A 88 8.47 -10.85 -1.19
C SER A 88 7.60 -9.68 -0.71
N PHE A 89 8.27 -8.58 -0.39
CA PHE A 89 7.69 -7.42 0.24
C PHE A 89 8.24 -6.14 -0.39
N PHE A 90 7.37 -5.19 -0.67
CA PHE A 90 7.76 -3.90 -1.23
C PHE A 90 6.98 -2.77 -0.56
N VAL A 91 7.70 -1.73 -0.18
CA VAL A 91 7.14 -0.53 0.42
C VAL A 91 7.70 0.70 -0.25
N ILE A 92 6.84 1.65 -0.61
CA ILE A 92 7.23 3.03 -0.86
C ILE A 92 6.44 3.93 0.07
N GLN A 93 7.15 4.82 0.75
CA GLN A 93 6.57 5.80 1.66
C GLN A 93 7.17 7.18 1.38
N ARG A 94 6.33 8.20 1.45
CA ARG A 94 6.75 9.60 1.43
C ARG A 94 6.50 10.20 2.81
N LEU A 95 7.57 10.57 3.48
CA LEU A 95 7.53 11.29 4.75
C LEU A 95 8.13 12.68 4.54
N GLU A 96 7.32 13.71 4.80
CA GLU A 96 7.71 15.08 4.48
C GLU A 96 8.13 15.19 3.01
N ASN A 97 9.41 15.39 2.75
CA ASN A 97 9.98 15.52 1.41
C ASN A 97 10.90 14.36 1.02
N ASP A 98 10.97 13.32 1.84
CA ASP A 98 11.83 12.17 1.58
C ASP A 98 11.00 10.95 1.16
N TYR A 99 11.49 10.25 0.14
CA TYR A 99 10.97 8.94 -0.22
C TYR A 99 11.82 7.84 0.41
N TYR A 100 11.13 6.86 0.98
CA TYR A 100 11.72 5.63 1.52
C TYR A 100 11.20 4.46 0.73
N ILE A 101 12.11 3.78 0.03
CA ILE A 101 11.81 2.62 -0.81
C ILE A 101 12.43 1.41 -0.13
N THR A 102 11.60 0.47 0.28
CA THR A 102 12.03 -0.74 0.98
C THR A 102 11.61 -1.97 0.20
N SER A 103 12.51 -2.91 0.03
CA SER A 103 12.25 -4.24 -0.49
C SER A 103 12.64 -5.30 0.53
N GLY A 104 11.89 -6.39 0.57
CA GLY A 104 12.18 -7.57 1.36
C GLY A 104 12.04 -8.83 0.52
N ASN A 105 12.99 -9.73 0.63
CA ASN A 105 12.94 -11.04 -0.01
C ASN A 105 13.74 -12.07 0.79
N ILE A 106 13.47 -13.34 0.55
CA ILE A 106 14.22 -14.45 1.15
C ILE A 106 15.57 -14.60 0.44
N ILE A 107 16.61 -14.84 1.23
CA ILE A 107 17.97 -15.10 0.77
C ILE A 107 18.50 -16.36 1.46
N GLU A 108 19.28 -17.17 0.74
CA GLU A 108 20.03 -18.29 1.34
C GLU A 108 21.17 -17.74 2.23
N ASN A 109 21.30 -18.29 3.45
CA ASN A 109 22.29 -17.85 4.45
C ASN A 109 23.72 -17.86 3.92
N LYS A 110 24.07 -18.82 3.05
CA LYS A 110 25.39 -18.90 2.38
C LYS A 110 25.76 -17.67 1.53
N ASN A 111 24.76 -16.87 1.11
CA ASN A 111 24.97 -15.68 0.27
C ASN A 111 25.07 -14.38 1.09
N ILE A 112 24.76 -14.41 2.39
CA ILE A 112 24.68 -13.23 3.25
C ILE A 112 26.02 -12.51 3.33
N ASP A 113 27.11 -13.22 3.63
CA ASP A 113 28.43 -12.61 3.81
C ASP A 113 28.90 -11.89 2.53
N SER A 114 28.69 -12.52 1.38
CA SER A 114 29.02 -11.90 0.09
C SER A 114 28.21 -10.63 -0.17
N LEU A 115 26.90 -10.66 0.09
CA LEU A 115 26.02 -9.49 -0.09
C LEU A 115 26.37 -8.38 0.91
N LYS A 116 26.56 -8.73 2.17
CA LYS A 116 26.94 -7.82 3.25
C LYS A 116 28.27 -7.11 2.94
N SER A 117 29.27 -7.85 2.41
CA SER A 117 30.54 -7.28 1.98
C SER A 117 30.36 -6.24 0.86
N LYS A 118 29.55 -6.55 -0.16
CA LYS A 118 29.23 -5.62 -1.25
C LYS A 118 28.53 -4.35 -0.77
N LEU A 119 27.50 -4.50 0.07
CA LEU A 119 26.76 -3.38 0.65
C LEU A 119 27.66 -2.50 1.53
N SER A 120 28.50 -3.10 2.36
CA SER A 120 29.47 -2.39 3.20
C SER A 120 30.50 -1.64 2.35
N LYS A 121 30.98 -2.25 1.26
CA LYS A 121 31.88 -1.60 0.31
C LYS A 121 31.24 -0.38 -0.33
N VAL A 122 30.02 -0.51 -0.85
CA VAL A 122 29.26 0.61 -1.45
C VAL A 122 29.05 1.73 -0.43
N ASN A 123 28.68 1.40 0.80
CA ASN A 123 28.44 2.38 1.87
C ASN A 123 29.71 3.07 2.39
N SER A 124 30.90 2.51 2.15
CA SER A 124 32.20 3.09 2.55
C SER A 124 32.72 4.11 1.55
N LEU A 125 32.17 4.15 0.33
CA LEU A 125 32.63 5.02 -0.76
C LEU A 125 31.90 6.35 -0.75
N ASP A 126 32.61 7.43 -1.03
CA ASP A 126 32.04 8.73 -1.34
C ASP A 126 31.51 8.79 -2.79
N LYS A 127 30.90 9.90 -3.16
CA LYS A 127 30.26 10.07 -4.47
C LYS A 127 31.20 9.88 -5.66
N GLU A 128 32.42 10.37 -5.57
CA GLU A 128 33.40 10.26 -6.66
C GLU A 128 33.96 8.83 -6.75
N SER A 129 34.31 8.26 -5.61
CA SER A 129 34.75 6.86 -5.55
C SER A 129 33.68 5.86 -5.99
N LEU A 130 32.40 6.12 -5.72
CA LEU A 130 31.29 5.31 -6.25
C LEU A 130 31.21 5.37 -7.78
N LYS A 131 31.50 6.54 -8.38
CA LYS A 131 31.53 6.69 -9.84
C LYS A 131 32.70 5.93 -10.48
N GLU A 132 33.84 5.95 -9.84
CA GLU A 132 35.02 5.19 -10.29
C GLU A 132 34.79 3.69 -10.14
N TYR A 133 34.30 3.27 -9.01
CA TYR A 133 33.97 1.87 -8.73
C TYR A 133 32.94 1.31 -9.71
N TYR A 134 31.93 2.12 -10.07
CA TYR A 134 30.95 1.75 -11.12
C TYR A 134 31.63 1.49 -12.46
N LYS A 135 32.57 2.38 -12.88
CA LYS A 135 33.32 2.20 -14.13
C LYS A 135 34.20 0.98 -14.13
N GLU A 136 34.85 0.73 -12.99
CA GLU A 136 35.72 -0.43 -12.80
C GLU A 136 34.96 -1.75 -12.97
N ILE A 137 33.83 -1.90 -12.26
CA ILE A 137 32.99 -3.09 -12.37
C ILE A 137 32.41 -3.26 -13.80
N LEU A 138 32.04 -2.16 -14.43
CA LEU A 138 31.53 -2.19 -15.81
C LEU A 138 32.64 -2.64 -16.80
N ALA A 139 33.88 -2.21 -16.61
CA ALA A 139 35.01 -2.54 -17.47
C ALA A 139 35.50 -4.00 -17.27
N GLN A 140 35.38 -4.56 -16.08
CA GLN A 140 35.76 -5.94 -15.79
C GLN A 140 34.85 -6.98 -16.45
N GLY A 141 33.75 -6.54 -17.11
CA GLY A 141 32.90 -7.44 -17.91
C GLY A 141 32.19 -8.52 -17.10
N GLU A 142 32.13 -8.41 -15.78
CA GLU A 142 31.39 -9.30 -14.89
C GLU A 142 29.86 -9.11 -15.04
N LEU A 143 29.39 -9.07 -16.28
CA LEU A 143 27.99 -9.32 -16.61
C LEU A 143 27.73 -10.83 -16.39
N SER A 144 27.59 -11.19 -15.11
CA SER A 144 27.16 -12.55 -14.81
C SER A 144 25.85 -12.84 -15.57
N LYS A 145 25.68 -14.10 -16.01
CA LYS A 145 24.47 -14.57 -16.73
C LYS A 145 23.14 -14.30 -15.99
N LYS A 146 23.19 -13.83 -14.74
CA LYS A 146 22.04 -13.44 -13.89
C LYS A 146 21.85 -11.92 -13.75
N GLY A 147 22.51 -11.08 -14.57
CA GLY A 147 22.34 -9.62 -14.61
C GLY A 147 23.23 -8.88 -13.60
N GLY A 148 24.18 -8.11 -14.13
CA GLY A 148 24.96 -7.03 -13.51
C GLY A 148 25.33 -7.17 -12.02
N ALA A 149 26.35 -7.98 -11.71
CA ALA A 149 26.80 -8.29 -10.34
C ALA A 149 27.12 -7.06 -9.49
N GLY A 150 26.08 -6.43 -8.90
CA GLY A 150 26.24 -5.31 -7.96
C GLY A 150 26.18 -3.91 -8.59
N LEU A 151 26.08 -3.76 -9.90
CA LEU A 151 25.94 -2.44 -10.56
C LEU A 151 24.67 -1.70 -10.10
N GLY A 152 23.56 -2.39 -9.92
CA GLY A 152 22.31 -1.81 -9.41
C GLY A 152 22.50 -1.17 -8.01
N LEU A 153 23.18 -1.85 -7.09
CA LEU A 153 23.44 -1.32 -5.75
C LEU A 153 24.29 -0.05 -5.79
N ILE A 154 25.37 -0.04 -6.60
CA ILE A 154 26.23 1.13 -6.76
C ILE A 154 25.46 2.29 -7.38
N GLU A 155 24.64 2.01 -8.41
CA GLU A 155 23.87 3.04 -9.10
C GLU A 155 22.75 3.62 -8.19
N MET A 156 22.09 2.76 -7.38
CA MET A 156 21.11 3.21 -6.39
C MET A 156 21.74 4.12 -5.33
N ALA A 157 22.91 3.76 -4.78
CA ALA A 157 23.64 4.61 -3.83
C ALA A 157 24.06 5.95 -4.49
N ARG A 158 24.57 5.89 -5.72
CA ARG A 158 24.99 7.08 -6.46
C ARG A 158 23.84 8.04 -6.76
N LYS A 159 22.68 7.51 -7.19
CA LYS A 159 21.51 8.33 -7.55
C LYS A 159 20.76 8.86 -6.34
N SER A 160 20.63 8.08 -5.27
CA SER A 160 20.03 8.55 -4.02
C SER A 160 20.89 9.59 -3.32
N GLY A 161 22.19 9.44 -3.41
CA GLY A 161 23.15 10.24 -2.63
C GLY A 161 23.18 9.86 -1.14
N ASN A 162 22.55 8.76 -0.76
CA ASN A 162 22.43 8.27 0.61
C ASN A 162 23.04 6.89 0.75
N LYS A 163 23.39 6.52 1.98
CA LYS A 163 23.79 5.16 2.31
C LYS A 163 22.62 4.21 2.16
N LEU A 164 22.93 2.97 1.80
CA LEU A 164 21.98 1.87 1.69
C LEU A 164 21.77 1.27 3.09
N SER A 165 20.52 1.23 3.56
CA SER A 165 20.17 0.57 4.82
C SER A 165 19.75 -0.87 4.53
N TYR A 166 20.18 -1.80 5.36
CA TYR A 166 19.85 -3.22 5.17
C TYR A 166 19.89 -3.98 6.49
N ASP A 167 19.13 -5.06 6.55
CA ASP A 167 19.16 -6.01 7.66
C ASP A 167 18.88 -7.44 7.16
N PHE A 168 19.30 -8.44 7.96
CA PHE A 168 19.10 -9.85 7.71
C PHE A 168 18.47 -10.47 8.96
N LYS A 169 17.31 -11.11 8.79
CA LYS A 169 16.62 -11.82 9.88
C LYS A 169 16.55 -13.29 9.57
N GLU A 170 17.19 -14.08 10.39
CA GLU A 170 17.18 -15.54 10.26
C GLU A 170 15.75 -16.08 10.34
N ILE A 171 15.39 -16.92 9.37
CA ILE A 171 14.15 -17.69 9.35
C ILE A 171 14.45 -19.07 9.89
N ASP A 172 15.53 -19.69 9.38
CA ASP A 172 16.02 -20.99 9.75
C ASP A 172 17.52 -21.12 9.45
N THR A 173 18.06 -22.33 9.52
CA THR A 173 19.49 -22.61 9.28
C THR A 173 19.95 -22.37 7.84
N GLU A 174 19.02 -22.29 6.87
CA GLU A 174 19.33 -22.15 5.45
C GLU A 174 18.91 -20.80 4.88
N LEU A 175 17.90 -20.16 5.47
CA LEU A 175 17.20 -19.00 4.92
C LEU A 175 17.12 -17.83 5.89
N SER A 176 17.19 -16.61 5.36
CA SER A 176 16.94 -15.36 6.06
C SER A 176 16.05 -14.43 5.25
N ASN A 177 15.29 -13.58 5.91
CA ASN A 177 14.71 -12.40 5.31
C ASN A 177 15.78 -11.34 5.13
N PHE A 178 15.92 -10.81 3.93
CA PHE A 178 16.76 -9.68 3.60
C PHE A 178 15.90 -8.44 3.39
N TYR A 179 16.09 -7.43 4.23
CA TYR A 179 15.46 -6.11 4.10
C TYR A 179 16.46 -5.13 3.54
N PHE A 180 16.02 -4.35 2.56
CA PHE A 180 16.84 -3.37 1.89
C PHE A 180 16.07 -2.07 1.71
N GLN A 181 16.58 -0.96 2.23
CA GLN A 181 15.92 0.34 2.19
C GLN A 181 16.82 1.43 1.64
N ILE A 182 16.24 2.30 0.82
CA ILE A 182 16.91 3.46 0.25
C ILE A 182 16.07 4.70 0.52
N LYS A 183 16.74 5.74 1.06
CA LYS A 183 16.19 7.09 1.18
C LYS A 183 16.52 7.88 -0.07
N VAL A 184 15.52 8.60 -0.61
CA VAL A 184 15.70 9.60 -1.68
C VAL A 184 15.23 10.94 -1.15
N SER A 185 16.17 11.86 -0.93
CA SER A 185 15.84 13.19 -0.44
C SER A 185 15.47 14.14 -1.58
N VAL A 186 14.44 14.95 -1.34
CA VAL A 186 14.00 16.01 -2.26
C VAL A 186 14.70 17.33 -1.89
N PRO A 187 15.42 17.97 -2.82
CA PRO A 187 16.36 19.05 -2.49
C PRO A 187 15.76 20.40 -2.03
N GLU A 188 14.45 20.61 -2.05
CA GLU A 188 13.88 21.97 -2.12
C GLU A 188 13.09 22.44 -0.89
N VAL A 189 13.33 21.90 0.31
CA VAL A 189 12.69 22.48 1.52
C VAL A 189 13.73 22.77 2.57
N GLU A 190 13.66 24.00 3.12
CA GLU A 190 14.51 24.41 4.25
C GLU A 190 14.44 23.37 5.39
N PRO A 191 15.57 23.06 6.06
CA PRO A 191 15.59 22.07 7.11
C PRO A 191 14.86 22.60 8.35
N GLY A 192 13.55 22.37 8.40
CA GLY A 192 12.66 22.86 9.46
C GLY A 192 12.15 21.81 10.42
N PHE A 193 12.35 20.53 10.16
CA PHE A 193 11.84 19.46 11.02
C PHE A 193 12.95 18.49 11.45
N LYS A 194 12.90 18.11 12.74
CA LYS A 194 13.83 17.17 13.36
C LYS A 194 13.74 15.82 12.65
N ASP A 195 14.90 15.25 12.31
CA ASP A 195 15.03 13.84 11.99
C ASP A 195 14.28 13.02 13.05
N ILE A 196 13.12 12.50 12.70
CA ILE A 196 12.46 11.49 13.51
C ILE A 196 13.33 10.25 13.32
N ASN A 197 14.23 10.03 14.27
CA ASN A 197 15.12 8.89 14.29
C ASN A 197 14.33 7.63 14.71
N ILE A 198 13.36 7.24 13.87
CA ILE A 198 12.73 5.94 13.97
C ILE A 198 13.69 4.96 13.32
N ASP A 199 14.05 3.91 14.01
CA ASP A 199 14.65 2.74 13.36
C ASP A 199 13.63 2.15 12.38
N ARG A 200 13.72 2.65 11.15
CA ARG A 200 12.72 2.37 10.10
C ARG A 200 12.70 0.93 9.68
N LEU A 201 13.83 0.23 9.71
CA LEU A 201 13.87 -1.18 9.37
C LEU A 201 13.14 -2.00 10.42
N THR A 202 13.36 -1.73 11.72
CA THR A 202 12.59 -2.39 12.80
C THR A 202 11.08 -2.12 12.69
N TRP A 203 10.69 -0.88 12.31
CA TRP A 203 9.28 -0.58 12.07
C TRP A 203 8.71 -1.37 10.88
N ILE A 204 9.46 -1.48 9.78
CA ILE A 204 9.08 -2.25 8.59
C ILE A 204 8.92 -3.74 8.91
N GLU A 205 9.81 -4.30 9.71
CA GLU A 205 9.70 -5.70 10.18
C GLU A 205 8.42 -5.92 11.00
N GLY A 206 8.11 -5.01 11.92
CA GLY A 206 6.87 -5.05 12.69
C GLY A 206 5.63 -4.94 11.81
N LEU A 207 5.69 -4.11 10.77
CA LEU A 207 4.63 -3.96 9.79
C LEU A 207 4.45 -5.23 8.96
N GLU A 208 5.52 -5.86 8.48
CA GLU A 208 5.43 -7.13 7.74
C GLU A 208 4.81 -8.24 8.60
N LYS A 209 5.21 -8.33 9.86
CA LYS A 209 4.63 -9.28 10.81
C LYS A 209 3.11 -9.05 10.97
N LEU A 210 2.68 -7.81 11.11
CA LEU A 210 1.25 -7.45 11.17
C LEU A 210 0.51 -7.85 9.90
N ILE A 211 1.09 -7.58 8.74
CA ILE A 211 0.53 -7.95 7.43
C ILE A 211 0.32 -9.47 7.34
N LEU A 212 1.30 -10.24 7.77
CA LEU A 212 1.22 -11.71 7.84
C LEU A 212 0.11 -12.19 8.78
N GLU A 213 0.10 -11.68 10.03
CA GLU A 213 -0.88 -12.06 11.06
C GLU A 213 -2.32 -11.74 10.60
N LYS A 214 -2.52 -10.66 9.87
CA LYS A 214 -3.83 -10.20 9.39
C LYS A 214 -4.19 -10.71 7.99
N ASN A 215 -3.31 -11.51 7.36
CA ASN A 215 -3.46 -12.01 5.99
C ASN A 215 -3.70 -10.88 4.97
N LEU A 216 -2.98 -9.76 5.14
CA LEU A 216 -3.04 -8.64 4.22
C LEU A 216 -2.02 -8.83 3.09
N ASN A 217 -2.38 -8.38 1.90
CA ASN A 217 -1.50 -8.37 0.74
C ASN A 217 -1.16 -6.96 0.29
N LEU A 218 -2.10 -6.02 0.50
CA LEU A 218 -1.97 -4.64 0.06
C LEU A 218 -2.46 -3.70 1.16
N ILE A 219 -1.67 -2.65 1.41
CA ILE A 219 -2.09 -1.47 2.17
C ILE A 219 -1.73 -0.25 1.34
N TYR A 220 -2.70 0.61 1.14
CA TYR A 220 -2.53 1.86 0.42
C TYR A 220 -3.13 3.00 1.22
N GLN A 221 -2.30 3.97 1.59
CA GLN A 221 -2.70 5.18 2.26
C GLN A 221 -2.19 6.39 1.48
N VAL A 222 -3.10 7.29 1.15
CA VAL A 222 -2.84 8.49 0.34
C VAL A 222 -4.03 9.44 0.46
N ASP A 223 -3.87 10.65 -0.04
CA ASP A 223 -5.00 11.51 -0.35
C ASP A 223 -5.70 11.01 -1.63
N PHE A 224 -6.93 10.48 -1.47
CA PHE A 224 -7.72 9.93 -2.58
C PHE A 224 -8.18 11.07 -3.49
N THR A 225 -7.65 11.05 -4.72
CA THR A 225 -8.06 11.93 -5.83
C THR A 225 -8.67 11.08 -6.96
N GLN A 226 -9.20 11.71 -7.99
CA GLN A 226 -9.73 10.99 -9.14
C GLN A 226 -8.62 10.20 -9.88
N GLU A 227 -7.41 10.76 -9.96
CA GLU A 227 -6.24 10.13 -10.59
C GLU A 227 -5.73 8.95 -9.77
N SER A 228 -5.68 9.09 -8.43
CA SER A 228 -5.25 8.01 -7.54
C SER A 228 -6.19 6.80 -7.62
N LEU A 229 -7.50 7.02 -7.81
CA LEU A 229 -8.48 5.95 -8.00
C LEU A 229 -8.17 5.08 -9.22
N ILE A 230 -7.86 5.71 -10.36
CA ILE A 230 -7.51 4.99 -11.59
C ILE A 230 -6.28 4.10 -11.36
N SER A 231 -5.28 4.64 -10.68
CA SER A 231 -4.04 3.92 -10.38
C SER A 231 -4.25 2.74 -9.43
N ILE A 232 -5.05 2.91 -8.37
CA ILE A 232 -5.43 1.83 -7.43
C ILE A 232 -6.12 0.69 -8.18
N LEU A 233 -7.06 1.03 -9.06
CA LEU A 233 -7.82 0.05 -9.83
C LEU A 233 -6.93 -0.77 -10.76
N SER A 234 -6.05 -0.10 -11.48
CA SER A 234 -5.08 -0.75 -12.35
C SER A 234 -4.18 -1.74 -11.60
N MET A 235 -3.76 -1.37 -10.38
CA MET A 235 -2.95 -2.24 -9.54
C MET A 235 -3.70 -3.44 -9.00
N THR A 236 -4.95 -3.25 -8.58
CA THR A 236 -5.77 -4.35 -8.05
C THR A 236 -5.98 -5.44 -9.08
N GLU A 237 -6.15 -5.08 -10.36
CA GLU A 237 -6.20 -6.07 -11.44
C GLU A 237 -4.96 -6.95 -11.53
N GLY A 238 -3.77 -6.40 -11.25
CA GLY A 238 -2.51 -7.15 -11.23
C GLY A 238 -2.35 -8.07 -10.01
N ASN A 239 -2.93 -7.68 -8.89
CA ASN A 239 -2.80 -8.39 -7.61
C ASN A 239 -3.75 -9.59 -7.47
N ILE A 240 -4.95 -9.50 -8.07
CA ILE A 240 -5.91 -10.59 -8.07
C ILE A 240 -5.50 -11.58 -9.17
N GLY A 241 -4.51 -12.38 -8.90
CA GLY A 241 -3.74 -13.25 -9.81
C GLY A 241 -4.47 -13.93 -10.99
N ASN A 242 -3.70 -14.43 -11.94
CA ASN A 242 -4.16 -15.13 -13.16
C ASN A 242 -4.95 -16.44 -12.90
N LYS A 243 -5.08 -16.87 -11.65
CA LYS A 243 -5.68 -18.16 -11.26
C LYS A 243 -7.17 -18.08 -10.88
N GLN A 244 -7.75 -16.86 -10.87
CA GLN A 244 -9.09 -16.67 -10.31
C GLN A 244 -10.15 -16.47 -11.39
N ASP A 245 -11.38 -16.86 -11.09
CA ASP A 245 -12.52 -16.62 -11.94
C ASP A 245 -12.65 -15.12 -12.29
N LEU A 246 -12.86 -14.84 -13.58
CA LEU A 246 -13.05 -13.49 -14.10
C LEU A 246 -14.22 -12.76 -13.40
N ALA A 247 -15.26 -13.50 -12.99
CA ALA A 247 -16.41 -12.94 -12.28
C ALA A 247 -16.01 -12.44 -10.89
N LEU A 248 -15.20 -13.20 -10.13
CA LEU A 248 -14.70 -12.78 -8.82
C LEU A 248 -13.81 -11.54 -8.93
N ARG A 249 -12.90 -11.52 -9.93
CA ARG A 249 -12.04 -10.36 -10.19
C ARG A 249 -12.85 -9.09 -10.45
N LYS A 250 -13.85 -9.16 -11.32
CA LYS A 250 -14.78 -8.04 -11.59
C LYS A 250 -15.55 -7.61 -10.35
N LYS A 251 -15.99 -8.57 -9.53
CA LYS A 251 -16.68 -8.31 -8.27
C LYS A 251 -15.81 -7.52 -7.30
N ILE A 252 -14.60 -8.00 -7.03
CA ILE A 252 -13.62 -7.34 -6.16
C ILE A 252 -13.28 -5.95 -6.68
N PHE A 253 -13.00 -5.83 -7.99
CA PHE A 253 -12.71 -4.56 -8.64
C PHE A 253 -13.82 -3.53 -8.43
N ASN A 254 -15.08 -3.90 -8.71
CA ASN A 254 -16.20 -3.00 -8.53
C ASN A 254 -16.39 -2.56 -7.08
N ILE A 255 -16.18 -3.47 -6.12
CA ILE A 255 -16.26 -3.12 -4.70
C ILE A 255 -15.15 -2.14 -4.30
N ILE A 256 -13.93 -2.32 -4.80
CA ILE A 256 -12.83 -1.38 -4.55
C ILE A 256 -13.15 0.00 -5.14
N VAL A 257 -13.75 0.05 -6.34
CA VAL A 257 -14.21 1.31 -6.93
C VAL A 257 -15.15 2.04 -5.98
N GLU A 258 -16.21 1.36 -5.53
CA GLU A 258 -17.22 1.96 -4.66
C GLU A 258 -16.64 2.39 -3.31
N LEU A 259 -15.84 1.54 -2.67
CA LEU A 259 -15.18 1.87 -1.40
C LEU A 259 -14.24 3.08 -1.52
N SER A 260 -13.43 3.12 -2.58
CA SER A 260 -12.50 4.21 -2.82
C SER A 260 -13.22 5.51 -3.19
N GLN A 261 -14.29 5.43 -3.98
CA GLN A 261 -15.13 6.58 -4.29
C GLN A 261 -15.86 7.12 -3.05
N ASN A 262 -16.21 6.25 -2.10
CA ASN A 262 -16.79 6.68 -0.84
C ASN A 262 -15.80 7.55 -0.04
N ILE A 263 -14.52 7.19 0.00
CA ILE A 263 -13.49 8.05 0.60
C ILE A 263 -13.44 9.39 -0.14
N TYR A 264 -13.22 9.38 -1.45
CA TYR A 264 -13.07 10.58 -2.25
C TYR A 264 -14.25 11.55 -2.14
N LYS A 265 -15.50 11.02 -2.15
CA LYS A 265 -16.71 11.85 -2.13
C LYS A 265 -17.14 12.26 -0.72
N HIS A 266 -16.88 11.43 0.28
CA HIS A 266 -17.57 11.50 1.56
C HIS A 266 -16.66 11.59 2.80
N ALA A 267 -15.34 11.40 2.67
CA ALA A 267 -14.45 11.66 3.79
C ALA A 267 -14.51 13.14 4.19
N ASP A 268 -14.49 13.39 5.49
CA ASP A 268 -14.39 14.72 6.05
C ASP A 268 -12.94 14.97 6.48
N GLU A 269 -12.42 16.17 6.25
CA GLU A 269 -11.09 16.58 6.69
C GLU A 269 -11.15 17.98 7.30
N PRO A 270 -10.26 18.29 8.26
CA PRO A 270 -9.99 19.66 8.61
C PRO A 270 -9.60 20.43 7.35
N GLU A 271 -10.11 21.64 7.17
CA GLU A 271 -9.82 22.47 5.99
C GLU A 271 -8.31 22.71 5.84
N THR A 272 -7.65 21.88 5.07
CA THR A 272 -6.19 21.96 4.84
C THR A 272 -5.83 22.62 3.51
N GLY A 273 -6.84 22.89 2.67
CA GLY A 273 -6.63 23.42 1.30
C GLY A 273 -5.98 22.43 0.32
N LYS A 274 -5.83 21.18 0.71
CA LYS A 274 -5.30 20.13 -0.17
C LYS A 274 -6.40 19.57 -1.08
N GLU A 275 -6.03 19.22 -2.29
CA GLU A 275 -6.87 18.45 -3.19
C GLU A 275 -6.80 16.97 -2.82
N GLY A 276 -7.96 16.32 -2.67
CA GLY A 276 -8.06 14.92 -2.25
C GLY A 276 -8.51 14.75 -0.82
N LYS A 277 -8.82 13.52 -0.45
CA LYS A 277 -9.32 13.10 0.87
C LYS A 277 -8.46 11.98 1.43
N SER A 278 -7.89 12.18 2.62
CA SER A 278 -7.03 11.19 3.25
C SER A 278 -7.81 9.93 3.65
N GLY A 279 -7.23 8.78 3.36
CA GLY A 279 -7.84 7.51 3.68
C GLY A 279 -6.87 6.35 3.54
N ILE A 280 -7.34 5.18 3.94
CA ILE A 280 -6.61 3.93 3.84
C ILE A 280 -7.48 2.88 3.14
N LEU A 281 -6.88 2.13 2.22
CA LEU A 281 -7.44 0.94 1.58
C LEU A 281 -6.55 -0.26 1.89
N MET A 282 -7.16 -1.35 2.31
CA MET A 282 -6.46 -2.62 2.55
C MET A 282 -7.14 -3.75 1.79
N LEU A 283 -6.33 -4.65 1.27
CA LEU A 283 -6.78 -5.90 0.65
C LEU A 283 -6.06 -7.05 1.34
N GLY A 284 -6.80 -8.03 1.80
CA GLY A 284 -6.30 -9.29 2.33
C GLY A 284 -6.91 -10.48 1.60
N GLU A 285 -6.22 -11.62 1.66
CA GLU A 285 -6.71 -12.88 1.11
C GLU A 285 -6.36 -14.02 2.06
N LYS A 286 -7.34 -14.86 2.33
CA LYS A 286 -7.15 -16.08 3.11
C LYS A 286 -8.09 -17.18 2.58
N ASN A 287 -7.50 -18.29 2.10
CA ASN A 287 -8.23 -19.46 1.63
C ASN A 287 -9.29 -19.16 0.55
N GLY A 288 -9.00 -18.22 -0.36
CA GLY A 288 -9.91 -17.81 -1.44
C GLY A 288 -11.02 -16.84 -0.99
N GLU A 289 -11.02 -16.41 0.26
CA GLU A 289 -11.86 -15.29 0.73
C GLU A 289 -11.02 -14.01 0.75
N TYR A 290 -11.49 -12.99 0.03
CA TYR A 290 -10.90 -11.65 0.01
C TYR A 290 -11.58 -10.77 1.03
N THR A 291 -10.79 -10.01 1.77
CA THR A 291 -11.24 -9.00 2.71
C THR A 291 -10.80 -7.62 2.20
N LEU A 292 -11.77 -6.78 1.90
CA LEU A 292 -11.57 -5.40 1.48
C LEU A 292 -11.92 -4.49 2.64
N THR A 293 -11.03 -3.58 2.99
CA THR A 293 -11.24 -2.65 4.09
C THR A 293 -10.85 -1.25 3.68
N THR A 294 -11.69 -0.27 4.01
CA THR A 294 -11.33 1.14 3.89
C THR A 294 -11.57 1.86 5.21
N GLY A 295 -10.81 2.94 5.40
CA GLY A 295 -10.97 3.83 6.53
C GLY A 295 -10.66 5.27 6.18
N ASN A 296 -11.44 6.20 6.76
CA ASN A 296 -11.29 7.64 6.57
C ASN A 296 -11.90 8.42 7.73
N LEU A 297 -11.59 9.71 7.81
CA LEU A 297 -12.21 10.60 8.79
C LEU A 297 -13.64 10.96 8.39
N ILE A 298 -14.50 11.09 9.39
CA ILE A 298 -15.85 11.65 9.24
C ILE A 298 -16.18 12.58 10.41
N LEU A 299 -17.06 13.55 10.19
CA LEU A 299 -17.61 14.38 11.25
C LEU A 299 -18.55 13.57 12.16
N ASN A 300 -18.43 13.71 13.46
CA ASN A 300 -19.25 13.00 14.46
C ASN A 300 -20.75 13.17 14.25
N LYS A 301 -21.19 14.34 13.77
CA LYS A 301 -22.61 14.61 13.44
C LYS A 301 -23.19 13.72 12.34
N ARG A 302 -22.33 13.03 11.56
CA ARG A 302 -22.75 12.12 10.46
C ARG A 302 -22.87 10.65 10.90
N ILE A 303 -22.37 10.30 12.08
CA ILE A 303 -22.32 8.91 12.57
C ILE A 303 -23.71 8.29 12.59
N GLU A 304 -24.70 8.97 13.19
CA GLU A 304 -26.05 8.44 13.35
C GLU A 304 -26.70 8.13 12.00
N SER A 305 -26.62 9.06 11.06
CA SER A 305 -27.21 8.89 9.73
C SER A 305 -26.50 7.79 8.90
N LEU A 306 -25.17 7.71 9.01
CA LEU A 306 -24.37 6.72 8.31
C LEU A 306 -24.59 5.32 8.89
N SER A 307 -24.62 5.17 10.22
CA SER A 307 -24.93 3.93 10.92
C SER A 307 -26.33 3.42 10.52
N ALA A 308 -27.35 4.28 10.59
CA ALA A 308 -28.71 3.91 10.21
C ALA A 308 -28.81 3.46 8.74
N SER A 309 -28.04 4.07 7.83
CA SER A 309 -27.99 3.67 6.42
C SER A 309 -27.34 2.29 6.26
N LEU A 310 -26.23 2.03 6.94
CA LEU A 310 -25.51 0.74 6.89
C LEU A 310 -26.34 -0.38 7.53
N ASP A 311 -26.99 -0.11 8.66
CA ASP A 311 -27.86 -1.08 9.33
C ASP A 311 -29.04 -1.46 8.42
N LYS A 312 -29.70 -0.48 7.80
CA LYS A 312 -30.76 -0.73 6.83
C LYS A 312 -30.32 -1.60 5.66
N VAL A 313 -29.12 -1.34 5.13
CA VAL A 313 -28.52 -2.16 4.07
C VAL A 313 -28.24 -3.57 4.58
N ASN A 314 -27.69 -3.72 5.80
CA ASN A 314 -27.35 -5.02 6.38
C ASN A 314 -28.58 -5.86 6.73
N GLU A 315 -29.67 -5.26 7.14
CA GLU A 315 -30.94 -5.94 7.49
C GLU A 315 -31.72 -6.40 6.26
N ALA A 316 -31.59 -5.67 5.13
CA ALA A 316 -32.33 -5.98 3.91
C ALA A 316 -31.89 -7.33 3.29
N ASN A 317 -32.86 -8.16 2.89
CA ASN A 317 -32.61 -9.30 2.03
C ASN A 317 -32.39 -8.87 0.57
N PHE A 318 -32.08 -9.80 -0.37
CA PHE A 318 -31.71 -9.43 -1.74
C PHE A 318 -32.87 -8.81 -2.53
N GLU A 319 -34.11 -9.24 -2.32
CA GLU A 319 -35.30 -8.66 -3.00
C GLU A 319 -35.60 -7.25 -2.47
N GLU A 320 -35.38 -7.05 -1.18
CA GLU A 320 -35.50 -5.75 -0.53
C GLU A 320 -34.37 -4.79 -0.96
N LEU A 321 -33.16 -5.31 -1.23
CA LEU A 321 -32.02 -4.48 -1.73
C LEU A 321 -32.32 -3.91 -3.11
N ASP A 322 -32.93 -4.69 -4.04
CA ASP A 322 -33.34 -4.19 -5.35
C ASP A 322 -34.37 -3.07 -5.20
N THR A 323 -35.38 -3.28 -4.33
CA THR A 323 -36.38 -2.25 -4.04
C THR A 323 -35.76 -1.00 -3.39
N LEU A 324 -34.78 -1.19 -2.50
CA LEU A 324 -34.09 -0.11 -1.83
C LEU A 324 -33.23 0.69 -2.81
N PHE A 325 -32.59 0.02 -3.74
CA PHE A 325 -31.80 0.62 -4.81
C PHE A 325 -32.67 1.54 -5.69
N ASP A 326 -33.81 1.03 -6.18
CA ASP A 326 -34.74 1.80 -7.01
C ASP A 326 -35.29 3.03 -6.26
N LYS A 327 -35.68 2.85 -4.99
CA LYS A 327 -36.18 3.97 -4.17
C LYS A 327 -35.12 5.03 -3.97
N THR A 328 -33.86 4.63 -3.70
CA THR A 328 -32.76 5.57 -3.47
C THR A 328 -32.46 6.38 -4.73
N ILE A 329 -32.49 5.76 -5.92
CA ILE A 329 -32.34 6.48 -7.19
C ILE A 329 -33.45 7.53 -7.35
N MET A 330 -34.71 7.16 -7.13
CA MET A 330 -35.83 8.08 -7.27
C MET A 330 -35.80 9.25 -6.26
N GLU A 331 -35.32 9.01 -5.05
CA GLU A 331 -35.17 10.05 -4.02
C GLU A 331 -34.01 11.02 -4.33
N ASP A 332 -32.90 10.48 -4.84
CA ASP A 332 -31.73 11.27 -5.22
C ASP A 332 -32.02 12.18 -6.42
N GLU A 333 -32.76 11.67 -7.43
CA GLU A 333 -33.22 12.48 -8.56
C GLU A 333 -34.09 13.67 -8.09
N LYS A 334 -35.00 13.44 -7.13
CA LYS A 334 -35.86 14.49 -6.56
C LYS A 334 -35.09 15.54 -5.78
N LYS A 335 -34.00 15.16 -5.11
CA LYS A 335 -33.19 16.06 -4.27
C LYS A 335 -32.06 16.73 -5.04
N GLY A 336 -31.83 16.37 -6.31
CA GLY A 336 -30.70 16.84 -7.11
C GLY A 336 -29.33 16.34 -6.57
N GLN A 337 -29.35 15.33 -5.72
CA GLN A 337 -28.16 14.68 -5.16
C GLN A 337 -27.91 13.38 -5.91
N LYS A 338 -26.69 13.16 -6.39
CA LYS A 338 -26.36 11.91 -7.10
C LYS A 338 -25.66 10.92 -6.16
N GLY A 339 -26.33 9.79 -5.86
CA GLY A 339 -25.70 8.57 -5.38
C GLY A 339 -25.48 8.43 -3.87
N ALA A 340 -26.14 9.21 -3.02
CA ALA A 340 -26.02 9.09 -1.57
C ALA A 340 -26.65 7.76 -1.07
N GLY A 341 -25.82 6.78 -0.71
CA GLY A 341 -26.24 5.47 -0.16
C GLY A 341 -26.32 4.32 -1.18
N LEU A 342 -26.31 4.59 -2.47
CA LEU A 342 -26.32 3.55 -3.52
C LEU A 342 -25.09 2.66 -3.48
N GLY A 343 -23.91 3.22 -3.14
CA GLY A 343 -22.66 2.48 -3.08
C GLY A 343 -22.67 1.32 -2.09
N PHE A 344 -23.25 1.50 -0.89
CA PHE A 344 -23.34 0.40 0.10
C PHE A 344 -24.30 -0.70 -0.31
N ILE A 345 -25.41 -0.35 -0.96
CA ILE A 345 -26.36 -1.32 -1.53
C ILE A 345 -25.65 -2.14 -2.61
N ASP A 346 -24.96 -1.49 -3.54
CA ASP A 346 -24.23 -2.14 -4.62
C ASP A 346 -23.12 -3.06 -4.09
N ILE A 347 -22.36 -2.61 -3.07
CA ILE A 347 -21.35 -3.43 -2.40
C ILE A 347 -21.98 -4.69 -1.78
N LYS A 348 -23.10 -4.57 -1.06
CA LYS A 348 -23.77 -5.72 -0.44
C LYS A 348 -24.32 -6.68 -1.48
N MET A 349 -24.95 -6.18 -2.53
CA MET A 349 -25.46 -6.99 -3.64
C MET A 349 -24.34 -7.78 -4.33
N LYS A 350 -23.19 -7.16 -4.57
CA LYS A 350 -22.03 -7.79 -5.20
C LYS A 350 -21.31 -8.76 -4.28
N SER A 351 -21.07 -8.38 -3.04
CA SER A 351 -20.35 -9.22 -2.06
C SER A 351 -21.17 -10.38 -1.56
N ARG A 352 -22.49 -10.23 -1.50
CA ARG A 352 -23.45 -11.12 -0.85
C ARG A 352 -23.18 -11.33 0.66
N ASN A 353 -22.42 -10.43 1.26
CA ASN A 353 -22.08 -10.45 2.68
C ASN A 353 -22.52 -9.15 3.37
N ASN A 354 -22.73 -9.23 4.67
CA ASN A 354 -22.94 -8.04 5.48
C ASN A 354 -21.68 -7.17 5.50
N LEU A 355 -21.91 -5.87 5.57
CA LEU A 355 -20.88 -4.86 5.71
C LEU A 355 -20.54 -4.72 7.21
N THR A 356 -19.30 -5.03 7.60
CA THR A 356 -18.84 -4.78 8.95
C THR A 356 -18.26 -3.37 9.03
N TYR A 357 -18.66 -2.58 10.00
CA TYR A 357 -18.19 -1.20 10.13
C TYR A 357 -17.99 -0.79 11.59
N HIS A 358 -17.11 0.18 11.81
CA HIS A 358 -16.82 0.73 13.14
C HIS A 358 -16.54 2.23 13.04
N PHE A 359 -16.79 2.91 14.17
CA PHE A 359 -16.44 4.31 14.37
C PHE A 359 -15.51 4.41 15.57
N ASN A 360 -14.30 4.89 15.37
CA ASN A 360 -13.32 5.13 16.43
C ASN A 360 -13.24 6.65 16.66
N GLN A 361 -13.76 7.13 17.78
CA GLN A 361 -13.75 8.55 18.10
C GLN A 361 -12.31 9.06 18.27
N ILE A 362 -11.99 10.17 17.61
CA ILE A 362 -10.68 10.81 17.69
C ILE A 362 -10.75 12.00 18.65
N ASP A 363 -11.75 12.87 18.45
CA ASP A 363 -11.96 14.10 19.24
C ASP A 363 -13.45 14.47 19.29
N ALA A 364 -13.77 15.71 19.65
CA ALA A 364 -15.14 16.20 19.73
C ALA A 364 -15.82 16.32 18.36
N ASP A 365 -15.07 16.53 17.29
CA ASP A 365 -15.59 16.81 15.96
C ASP A 365 -15.47 15.62 15.00
N TYR A 366 -14.44 14.78 15.13
CA TYR A 366 -14.09 13.75 14.18
C TYR A 366 -14.03 12.34 14.78
N SER A 367 -14.44 11.38 13.96
CA SER A 367 -14.20 9.94 14.17
C SER A 367 -13.53 9.33 12.93
N PHE A 368 -12.81 8.26 13.15
CA PHE A 368 -12.33 7.40 12.08
C PHE A 368 -13.41 6.35 11.78
N PHE A 369 -13.95 6.40 10.59
CA PHE A 369 -14.89 5.42 10.05
C PHE A 369 -14.14 4.35 9.29
N GLU A 370 -14.39 3.10 9.60
CA GLU A 370 -13.88 1.95 8.87
C GLU A 370 -15.02 1.06 8.41
N ILE A 371 -14.87 0.51 7.21
CA ILE A 371 -15.79 -0.46 6.63
C ILE A 371 -15.03 -1.62 6.02
N GLN A 372 -15.50 -2.84 6.28
CA GLN A 372 -14.92 -4.08 5.80
C GLN A 372 -15.96 -4.92 5.06
N VAL A 373 -15.53 -5.50 3.96
CA VAL A 373 -16.33 -6.35 3.08
C VAL A 373 -15.57 -7.63 2.77
N LYS A 374 -16.24 -8.77 2.89
CA LYS A 374 -15.73 -10.08 2.49
C LYS A 374 -16.29 -10.52 1.15
N VAL A 375 -15.46 -11.12 0.31
CA VAL A 375 -15.84 -11.57 -1.04
C VAL A 375 -15.20 -12.92 -1.32
N SER A 376 -15.99 -13.89 -1.80
CA SER A 376 -15.49 -15.23 -2.16
C SER A 376 -16.12 -15.74 -3.46
N GLU A 377 -15.52 -16.80 -4.04
CA GLU A 377 -16.05 -17.47 -5.24
C GLU A 377 -17.37 -18.22 -4.99
N LYS A 378 -17.55 -18.74 -3.80
CA LYS A 378 -18.57 -19.75 -3.47
C LYS A 378 -19.93 -19.19 -3.07
N GLN A 379 -20.27 -17.98 -3.50
CA GLN A 379 -21.57 -17.37 -3.16
C GLN A 379 -22.35 -16.93 -4.36
#